data_08f0af7f9dac271184d61b1bbadcdb6c
#
_entry.id   08f0af7f9dac271184d61b1bbadcdb6c
#
_cell.length_a   1.000
_cell.length_b   1.000
_cell.length_c   1.000
_cell.angle_alpha   90.00
_cell.angle_beta   90.00
_cell.angle_gamma   90.00
#
_symmetry.space_group_name_H-M   'P 1'
#
loop_
_entity.id
_entity.type
_entity.pdbx_description
1 polymer ?
#
loop_
_entity_poly.entity_id
_entity_poly.type
_entity_poly.pdbx_seq_one_letter_code
_entity_poly.pdbx_strand_id
1 'polypeptide(L)'
;MAETEKIEIMNFDQDGYLEDGRNLVETGKLMCDLADKVADEGYDAVFLMGVGGTWDELMQLEYLMNKFGDRDLEVYLIHAAEWNVSGHKRMTSNSVVLTASESGTTPEVLEAVKKMKSMGVRVIAMTSPEGPIGQAVGADMCVKMASDHGAGGCEKGYYLADCFGLRLLNRRGCFPKYDLFIEQTKDIWKDMLDIRKKFEPTAEALAKKYALAPYTMFIGSGALWGETILFSMCILEEMQWKRTRYISSADFFHGTLELVEEGVPVVLFKGEDEKR
;
A
#
# COMPACT_ATOMS: atom_id res chain seq x y z
N MET A 1 37.32 -10.75 -14.80
CA MET A 1 36.05 -10.52 -14.09
C MET A 1 36.06 -9.05 -13.77
N ALA A 2 35.21 -8.25 -14.42
CA ALA A 2 35.09 -6.84 -14.11
C ALA A 2 34.56 -6.72 -12.67
N GLU A 3 35.27 -5.99 -11.80
CA GLU A 3 34.74 -5.54 -10.53
C GLU A 3 33.45 -4.78 -10.83
N THR A 4 32.31 -5.33 -10.39
CA THR A 4 31.05 -4.60 -10.39
C THR A 4 31.25 -3.44 -9.42
N GLU A 5 31.38 -2.22 -9.96
CA GLU A 5 31.36 -1.00 -9.15
C GLU A 5 30.17 -1.10 -8.19
N LYS A 6 30.48 -0.99 -6.90
CA LYS A 6 29.46 -1.04 -5.85
C LYS A 6 28.65 0.24 -5.93
N ILE A 7 27.48 0.20 -6.60
CA ILE A 7 26.56 1.34 -6.67
C ILE A 7 26.07 1.62 -5.25
N GLU A 8 26.44 2.76 -4.70
CA GLU A 8 25.92 3.26 -3.42
C GLU A 8 24.67 4.10 -3.67
N ILE A 9 23.57 3.71 -3.05
CA ILE A 9 22.35 4.52 -3.02
C ILE A 9 22.53 5.59 -1.95
N MET A 10 22.34 6.86 -2.33
CA MET A 10 22.56 8.00 -1.44
C MET A 10 21.60 7.97 -0.24
N ASN A 11 22.14 8.13 0.98
CA ASN A 11 21.36 8.16 2.23
C ASN A 11 20.46 6.94 2.44
N PHE A 12 20.89 5.75 2.00
CA PHE A 12 20.12 4.53 2.10
C PHE A 12 20.93 3.44 2.81
N ASP A 13 20.44 3.00 3.97
CA ASP A 13 21.02 1.88 4.73
C ASP A 13 20.59 0.55 4.11
N GLN A 14 21.44 -0.01 3.26
CA GLN A 14 21.17 -1.25 2.54
C GLN A 14 21.09 -2.46 3.45
N ASP A 15 21.94 -2.53 4.47
CA ASP A 15 22.00 -3.67 5.40
C ASP A 15 20.76 -3.64 6.33
N GLY A 16 20.42 -2.46 6.86
CA GLY A 16 19.20 -2.24 7.63
C GLY A 16 17.93 -2.52 6.83
N TYR A 17 17.89 -2.13 5.56
CA TYR A 17 16.76 -2.45 4.68
C TYR A 17 16.53 -3.97 4.53
N LEU A 18 17.61 -4.73 4.35
CA LEU A 18 17.52 -6.19 4.25
C LEU A 18 17.16 -6.85 5.58
N GLU A 19 17.59 -6.27 6.71
CA GLU A 19 17.19 -6.74 8.05
C GLU A 19 15.71 -6.48 8.30
N ASP A 20 15.24 -5.26 8.05
CA ASP A 20 13.82 -4.92 8.12
C ASP A 20 12.98 -5.82 7.23
N GLY A 21 13.46 -6.11 6.01
CA GLY A 21 12.79 -7.01 5.08
C GLY A 21 12.62 -8.43 5.64
N ARG A 22 13.65 -9.00 6.26
CA ARG A 22 13.54 -10.31 6.92
C ARG A 22 12.51 -10.29 8.05
N ASN A 23 12.50 -9.23 8.86
CA ASN A 23 11.53 -9.07 9.94
C ASN A 23 10.10 -8.94 9.41
N LEU A 24 9.91 -8.25 8.28
CA LEU A 24 8.61 -8.10 7.64
C LEU A 24 8.08 -9.42 7.05
N VAL A 25 8.95 -10.30 6.55
CA VAL A 25 8.54 -11.65 6.12
C VAL A 25 7.97 -12.44 7.30
N GLU A 26 8.58 -12.36 8.48
CA GLU A 26 8.01 -12.99 9.68
C GLU A 26 6.70 -12.31 10.12
N THR A 27 6.64 -10.98 10.03
CA THR A 27 5.42 -10.21 10.34
C THR A 27 4.28 -10.54 9.37
N GLY A 28 4.58 -10.81 8.09
CA GLY A 28 3.61 -11.25 7.10
C GLY A 28 2.88 -12.55 7.48
N LYS A 29 3.56 -13.46 8.21
CA LYS A 29 2.92 -14.68 8.74
C LYS A 29 1.80 -14.35 9.73
N LEU A 30 1.99 -13.34 10.58
CA LEU A 30 0.95 -12.88 11.51
C LEU A 30 -0.27 -12.34 10.75
N MET A 31 -0.06 -11.65 9.62
CA MET A 31 -1.17 -11.21 8.75
C MET A 31 -1.92 -12.38 8.14
N CYS A 32 -1.20 -13.45 7.77
CA CYS A 32 -1.83 -14.70 7.29
C CYS A 32 -2.68 -15.36 8.39
N ASP A 33 -2.16 -15.44 9.61
CA ASP A 33 -2.87 -16.04 10.75
C ASP A 33 -4.15 -15.24 11.09
N LEU A 34 -4.08 -13.91 11.02
CA LEU A 34 -5.25 -13.03 11.19
C LEU A 34 -6.29 -13.25 10.08
N ALA A 35 -5.84 -13.42 8.83
CA ALA A 35 -6.73 -13.73 7.72
C ALA A 35 -7.41 -15.11 7.91
N ASP A 36 -6.67 -16.11 8.37
CA ASP A 36 -7.22 -17.43 8.68
C ASP A 36 -8.26 -17.36 9.80
N LYS A 37 -7.97 -16.64 10.88
CA LYS A 37 -8.92 -16.39 11.97
C LYS A 37 -10.21 -15.74 11.46
N VAL A 38 -10.09 -14.69 10.64
CA VAL A 38 -11.24 -14.02 10.03
C VAL A 38 -12.06 -14.96 9.14
N ALA A 39 -11.37 -15.78 8.34
CA ALA A 39 -12.04 -16.75 7.47
C ALA A 39 -12.77 -17.84 8.25
N ASP A 40 -12.21 -18.34 9.37
CA ASP A 40 -12.81 -19.34 10.23
C ASP A 40 -14.04 -18.82 10.97
N GLU A 41 -13.99 -17.56 11.43
CA GLU A 41 -15.11 -16.90 12.12
C GLU A 41 -16.22 -16.45 11.14
N GLY A 42 -15.92 -16.36 9.85
CA GLY A 42 -16.83 -15.83 8.82
C GLY A 42 -16.89 -14.30 8.80
N TYR A 43 -17.23 -13.73 7.65
CA TYR A 43 -17.41 -12.28 7.47
C TYR A 43 -18.36 -12.00 6.29
N ASP A 44 -19.01 -10.84 6.29
CA ASP A 44 -19.93 -10.41 5.24
C ASP A 44 -19.31 -9.41 4.26
N ALA A 45 -18.37 -8.60 4.71
CA ALA A 45 -17.66 -7.63 3.86
C ALA A 45 -16.28 -7.33 4.41
N VAL A 46 -15.35 -6.95 3.50
CA VAL A 46 -14.02 -6.45 3.83
C VAL A 46 -13.98 -4.95 3.56
N PHE A 47 -13.56 -4.19 4.55
CA PHE A 47 -13.31 -2.77 4.42
C PHE A 47 -11.81 -2.49 4.54
N LEU A 48 -11.27 -1.78 3.57
CA LEU A 48 -9.90 -1.31 3.56
C LEU A 48 -9.93 0.17 3.90
N MET A 49 -9.32 0.57 5.01
CA MET A 49 -9.46 1.93 5.55
C MET A 49 -8.10 2.59 5.77
N GLY A 50 -7.94 3.80 5.28
CA GLY A 50 -6.74 4.61 5.48
C GLY A 50 -7.01 6.10 5.37
N VAL A 51 -5.92 6.89 5.42
CA VAL A 51 -5.88 8.32 5.13
C VAL A 51 -4.54 8.64 4.46
N GLY A 52 -4.56 9.43 3.37
CA GLY A 52 -3.34 9.76 2.63
C GLY A 52 -2.63 8.52 2.12
N GLY A 53 -1.30 8.44 2.23
CA GLY A 53 -0.51 7.35 1.68
C GLY A 53 -0.99 5.96 2.08
N THR A 54 -1.48 5.76 3.31
CA THR A 54 -2.00 4.44 3.72
C THR A 54 -3.33 4.08 3.05
N TRP A 55 -4.13 5.06 2.64
CA TRP A 55 -5.31 4.82 1.82
C TRP A 55 -4.92 4.48 0.38
N ASP A 56 -3.91 5.17 -0.16
CA ASP A 56 -3.37 4.92 -1.50
C ASP A 56 -2.76 3.51 -1.60
N GLU A 57 -2.00 3.07 -0.60
CA GLU A 57 -1.45 1.70 -0.52
C GLU A 57 -2.55 0.63 -0.59
N LEU A 58 -3.66 0.83 0.11
CA LEU A 58 -4.75 -0.14 0.15
C LEU A 58 -5.57 -0.21 -1.16
N MET A 59 -5.44 0.76 -2.06
CA MET A 59 -6.07 0.70 -3.40
C MET A 59 -5.60 -0.50 -4.22
N GLN A 60 -4.31 -0.85 -4.11
CA GLN A 60 -3.79 -2.03 -4.81
C GLN A 60 -4.48 -3.30 -4.34
N LEU A 61 -4.61 -3.48 -3.02
CA LEU A 61 -5.29 -4.65 -2.47
C LEU A 61 -6.77 -4.68 -2.85
N GLU A 62 -7.48 -3.53 -2.80
CA GLU A 62 -8.85 -3.45 -3.30
C GLU A 62 -8.96 -3.93 -4.75
N TYR A 63 -8.08 -3.43 -5.61
CA TYR A 63 -8.04 -3.85 -7.02
C TYR A 63 -7.83 -5.36 -7.16
N LEU A 64 -6.89 -5.96 -6.41
CA LEU A 64 -6.60 -7.39 -6.47
C LEU A 64 -7.78 -8.22 -5.94
N MET A 65 -8.39 -7.80 -4.83
CA MET A 65 -9.53 -8.50 -4.25
C MET A 65 -10.77 -8.45 -5.17
N ASN A 66 -11.03 -7.32 -5.82
CA ASN A 66 -12.10 -7.19 -6.80
C ASN A 66 -11.80 -7.97 -8.11
N LYS A 67 -10.53 -8.09 -8.50
CA LYS A 67 -10.12 -8.81 -9.72
C LYS A 67 -10.22 -10.32 -9.57
N PHE A 68 -9.85 -10.86 -8.41
CA PHE A 68 -9.74 -12.29 -8.17
C PHE A 68 -10.86 -12.85 -7.31
N GLY A 69 -11.59 -12.03 -6.57
CA GLY A 69 -12.68 -12.43 -5.70
C GLY A 69 -13.88 -13.03 -6.44
N ASP A 70 -14.68 -13.81 -5.74
CA ASP A 70 -15.95 -14.30 -6.22
C ASP A 70 -17.05 -13.21 -6.14
N ARG A 71 -18.23 -13.54 -6.65
CA ARG A 71 -19.36 -12.60 -6.71
C ARG A 71 -19.91 -12.20 -5.34
N ASP A 72 -19.68 -13.05 -4.33
CA ASP A 72 -20.24 -12.88 -2.98
C ASP A 72 -19.26 -12.13 -2.07
N LEU A 73 -18.03 -11.85 -2.56
CA LEU A 73 -17.05 -11.05 -1.85
C LEU A 73 -17.33 -9.57 -2.04
N GLU A 74 -17.71 -8.91 -0.97
CA GLU A 74 -17.85 -7.45 -0.95
C GLU A 74 -16.60 -6.80 -0.38
N VAL A 75 -15.95 -5.93 -1.17
CA VAL A 75 -14.75 -5.18 -0.78
C VAL A 75 -15.01 -3.70 -0.97
N TYR A 76 -14.69 -2.90 0.05
CA TYR A 76 -14.88 -1.46 0.04
C TYR A 76 -13.63 -0.74 0.52
N LEU A 77 -13.10 0.14 -0.31
CA LEU A 77 -12.06 1.08 0.09
C LEU A 77 -12.73 2.34 0.66
N ILE A 78 -12.42 2.67 1.90
CA ILE A 78 -13.03 3.81 2.61
C ILE A 78 -11.97 4.75 3.17
N HIS A 79 -12.23 6.04 3.08
CA HIS A 79 -11.41 7.06 3.71
C HIS A 79 -11.91 7.30 5.15
N ALA A 80 -11.03 7.22 6.13
CA ALA A 80 -11.45 7.30 7.54
C ALA A 80 -12.21 8.58 7.89
N ALA A 81 -11.74 9.74 7.38
CA ALA A 81 -12.40 11.03 7.63
C ALA A 81 -13.83 11.06 7.05
N GLU A 82 -14.00 10.59 5.81
CA GLU A 82 -15.32 10.53 5.18
C GLU A 82 -16.26 9.55 5.89
N TRP A 83 -15.73 8.38 6.28
CA TRP A 83 -16.51 7.40 7.02
C TRP A 83 -16.96 7.91 8.39
N ASN A 84 -16.15 8.70 9.07
CA ASN A 84 -16.53 9.31 10.36
C ASN A 84 -17.76 10.19 10.28
N VAL A 85 -18.01 10.79 9.12
CA VAL A 85 -19.15 11.68 8.85
C VAL A 85 -20.36 10.91 8.32
N SER A 86 -20.16 10.03 7.33
CA SER A 86 -21.25 9.42 6.57
C SER A 86 -21.54 7.96 6.92
N GLY A 87 -20.59 7.28 7.59
CA GLY A 87 -20.68 5.83 7.83
C GLY A 87 -20.68 5.04 6.53
N HIS A 88 -21.06 3.77 6.60
CA HIS A 88 -21.28 2.93 5.42
C HIS A 88 -22.38 1.91 5.68
N LYS A 89 -23.44 1.92 4.86
CA LYS A 89 -24.65 1.10 5.07
C LYS A 89 -24.42 -0.42 5.04
N ARG A 90 -23.33 -0.86 4.42
CA ARG A 90 -22.96 -2.29 4.35
C ARG A 90 -22.08 -2.74 5.52
N MET A 91 -21.61 -1.82 6.35
CA MET A 91 -20.81 -2.16 7.53
C MET A 91 -21.71 -2.71 8.65
N THR A 92 -21.42 -3.90 9.08
CA THR A 92 -22.15 -4.62 10.16
C THR A 92 -21.15 -5.10 11.20
N SER A 93 -21.64 -5.65 12.31
CA SER A 93 -20.79 -6.30 13.32
C SER A 93 -20.06 -7.56 12.78
N ASN A 94 -20.50 -8.10 11.65
CA ASN A 94 -19.82 -9.24 10.98
C ASN A 94 -18.83 -8.80 9.90
N SER A 95 -18.67 -7.50 9.67
CA SER A 95 -17.66 -6.99 8.76
C SER A 95 -16.26 -7.04 9.35
N VAL A 96 -15.24 -7.08 8.50
CA VAL A 96 -13.84 -6.94 8.88
C VAL A 96 -13.25 -5.67 8.25
N VAL A 97 -12.46 -4.94 9.01
CA VAL A 97 -11.73 -3.76 8.57
C VAL A 97 -10.23 -4.03 8.67
N LEU A 98 -9.51 -3.84 7.58
CA LEU A 98 -8.07 -3.70 7.58
C LEU A 98 -7.73 -2.21 7.50
N THR A 99 -6.99 -1.69 8.46
CA THR A 99 -6.54 -0.30 8.48
C THR A 99 -5.03 -0.20 8.64
N ALA A 100 -4.46 0.92 8.21
CA ALA A 100 -3.04 1.20 8.36
C ALA A 100 -2.82 2.61 8.92
N SER A 101 -1.79 2.77 9.75
CA SER A 101 -1.30 4.07 10.20
C SER A 101 0.15 3.94 10.61
N GLU A 102 1.05 4.57 9.86
CA GLU A 102 2.50 4.54 10.15
C GLU A 102 2.80 5.12 11.53
N SER A 103 2.22 6.28 11.84
CA SER A 103 2.43 6.96 13.13
C SER A 103 1.67 6.32 14.30
N GLY A 104 0.62 5.55 14.03
CA GLY A 104 -0.30 5.02 15.05
C GLY A 104 -1.14 6.08 15.78
N THR A 105 -1.12 7.34 15.29
CA THR A 105 -1.73 8.49 15.98
C THR A 105 -2.73 9.27 15.13
N THR A 106 -2.93 8.90 13.85
CA THR A 106 -3.82 9.60 12.91
C THR A 106 -5.23 9.76 13.50
N PRO A 107 -5.68 11.01 13.79
CA PRO A 107 -6.90 11.24 14.57
C PRO A 107 -8.15 10.65 13.91
N GLU A 108 -8.28 10.77 12.60
CA GLU A 108 -9.43 10.29 11.83
C GLU A 108 -9.53 8.76 11.88
N VAL A 109 -8.38 8.07 11.80
CA VAL A 109 -8.31 6.60 11.91
C VAL A 109 -8.66 6.18 13.34
N LEU A 110 -8.11 6.85 14.35
CA LEU A 110 -8.41 6.53 15.76
C LEU A 110 -9.90 6.69 16.09
N GLU A 111 -10.52 7.77 15.61
CA GLU A 111 -11.95 8.01 15.79
C GLU A 111 -12.78 6.93 15.10
N ALA A 112 -12.47 6.61 13.84
CA ALA A 112 -13.15 5.56 13.09
C ALA A 112 -13.03 4.20 13.79
N VAL A 113 -11.82 3.81 14.21
CA VAL A 113 -11.57 2.56 14.93
C VAL A 113 -12.44 2.47 16.20
N LYS A 114 -12.48 3.52 17.02
CA LYS A 114 -13.30 3.55 18.24
C LYS A 114 -14.80 3.36 17.94
N LYS A 115 -15.32 4.04 16.92
CA LYS A 115 -16.71 3.90 16.49
C LYS A 115 -17.00 2.49 15.97
N MET A 116 -16.14 1.94 15.12
CA MET A 116 -16.28 0.59 14.55
C MET A 116 -16.26 -0.48 15.65
N LYS A 117 -15.34 -0.37 16.60
CA LYS A 117 -15.27 -1.28 17.76
C LYS A 117 -16.54 -1.21 18.61
N SER A 118 -17.12 -0.02 18.82
CA SER A 118 -18.39 0.13 19.55
C SER A 118 -19.58 -0.50 18.81
N MET A 119 -19.49 -0.66 17.48
CA MET A 119 -20.47 -1.37 16.66
C MET A 119 -20.23 -2.89 16.60
N GLY A 120 -19.17 -3.39 17.26
CA GLY A 120 -18.79 -4.80 17.22
C GLY A 120 -18.03 -5.23 15.97
N VAL A 121 -17.59 -4.27 15.13
CA VAL A 121 -16.81 -4.54 13.91
C VAL A 121 -15.42 -5.04 14.29
N ARG A 122 -14.93 -6.05 13.60
CA ARG A 122 -13.56 -6.55 13.74
C ARG A 122 -12.60 -5.64 12.97
N VAL A 123 -11.64 -5.06 13.70
CA VAL A 123 -10.63 -4.18 13.10
C VAL A 123 -9.25 -4.82 13.28
N ILE A 124 -8.54 -4.96 12.18
CA ILE A 124 -7.13 -5.36 12.11
C ILE A 124 -6.34 -4.10 11.72
N ALA A 125 -5.25 -3.82 12.42
CA ALA A 125 -4.46 -2.64 12.16
C ALA A 125 -3.00 -2.98 11.86
N MET A 126 -2.49 -2.45 10.76
CA MET A 126 -1.07 -2.37 10.45
C MET A 126 -0.52 -1.08 11.08
N THR A 127 -0.05 -1.16 12.32
CA THR A 127 0.44 -0.01 13.09
C THR A 127 1.20 -0.47 14.34
N SER A 128 1.80 0.47 15.10
CA SER A 128 2.41 0.14 16.39
C SER A 128 1.35 -0.22 17.43
N PRO A 129 1.46 -1.40 18.10
CA PRO A 129 0.55 -1.79 19.17
C PRO A 129 0.53 -0.82 20.36
N GLU A 130 1.64 -0.12 20.61
CA GLU A 130 1.80 0.82 21.72
C GLU A 130 1.13 2.18 21.43
N GLY A 131 0.88 2.48 20.16
CA GLY A 131 0.22 3.72 19.74
C GLY A 131 -1.27 3.75 20.07
N PRO A 132 -1.89 4.95 20.09
CA PRO A 132 -3.32 5.10 20.41
C PRO A 132 -4.25 4.24 19.54
N ILE A 133 -3.94 4.07 18.25
CA ILE A 133 -4.73 3.23 17.34
C ILE A 133 -4.56 1.76 17.71
N GLY A 134 -3.31 1.29 17.92
CA GLY A 134 -3.04 -0.08 18.32
C GLY A 134 -3.69 -0.45 19.64
N GLN A 135 -3.67 0.44 20.63
CA GLN A 135 -4.37 0.26 21.91
C GLN A 135 -5.89 0.18 21.73
N ALA A 136 -6.47 1.00 20.85
CA ALA A 136 -7.91 0.96 20.57
C ALA A 136 -8.33 -0.32 19.83
N VAL A 137 -7.48 -0.85 18.95
CA VAL A 137 -7.73 -2.10 18.22
C VAL A 137 -7.56 -3.31 19.16
N GLY A 138 -6.50 -3.36 19.93
CA GLY A 138 -6.06 -4.48 20.74
C GLY A 138 -4.83 -5.17 20.13
N ALA A 139 -3.88 -5.55 20.99
CA ALA A 139 -2.57 -6.05 20.55
C ALA A 139 -2.65 -7.34 19.71
N ASP A 140 -3.66 -8.18 19.94
CA ASP A 140 -3.91 -9.43 19.22
C ASP A 140 -4.45 -9.24 17.79
N MET A 141 -4.87 -8.03 17.45
CA MET A 141 -5.38 -7.64 16.12
C MET A 141 -4.53 -6.54 15.49
N CYS A 142 -3.33 -6.32 16.00
CA CYS A 142 -2.44 -5.27 15.58
C CYS A 142 -1.10 -5.86 15.12
N VAL A 143 -0.64 -5.46 13.95
CA VAL A 143 0.64 -5.92 13.38
C VAL A 143 1.53 -4.71 13.12
N LYS A 144 2.75 -4.74 13.68
CA LYS A 144 3.71 -3.64 13.55
C LYS A 144 4.19 -3.51 12.11
N MET A 145 3.91 -2.37 11.51
CA MET A 145 4.35 -2.04 10.15
C MET A 145 5.70 -1.31 10.14
N ALA A 146 6.03 -0.60 11.21
CA ALA A 146 7.25 0.20 11.29
C ALA A 146 8.52 -0.65 11.19
N SER A 147 9.53 -0.13 10.51
CA SER A 147 10.86 -0.69 10.45
C SER A 147 11.77 -0.05 11.51
N ASP A 148 12.73 -0.81 12.04
CA ASP A 148 13.65 -0.31 13.09
C ASP A 148 14.77 0.55 12.49
N HIS A 149 15.11 0.36 11.20
CA HIS A 149 16.18 1.08 10.50
C HIS A 149 15.69 2.20 9.61
N GLY A 150 14.37 2.42 9.51
CA GLY A 150 13.77 3.46 8.68
C GLY A 150 14.02 3.30 7.18
N ALA A 151 14.61 2.17 6.77
CA ALA A 151 14.95 1.91 5.37
C ALA A 151 13.78 1.37 4.54
N GLY A 152 12.67 1.00 5.18
CA GLY A 152 11.49 0.50 4.51
C GLY A 152 10.70 1.64 3.86
N GLY A 153 10.48 1.56 2.55
CA GLY A 153 9.52 2.41 1.85
C GLY A 153 8.08 1.96 2.05
N CYS A 154 7.17 2.41 1.18
CA CYS A 154 5.77 2.00 1.18
C CYS A 154 5.57 0.50 0.87
N GLU A 155 6.57 -0.18 0.30
CA GLU A 155 6.49 -1.60 -0.04
C GLU A 155 6.15 -2.52 1.14
N LYS A 156 6.44 -2.11 2.39
CA LYS A 156 6.05 -2.86 3.59
C LYS A 156 4.54 -2.89 3.79
N GLY A 157 3.85 -1.77 3.54
CA GLY A 157 2.39 -1.66 3.62
C GLY A 157 1.72 -2.56 2.60
N TYR A 158 2.17 -2.50 1.35
CA TYR A 158 1.70 -3.40 0.28
C TYR A 158 1.89 -4.88 0.64
N TYR A 159 3.10 -5.25 1.07
CA TYR A 159 3.41 -6.64 1.40
C TYR A 159 2.52 -7.20 2.50
N LEU A 160 2.35 -6.46 3.61
CA LEU A 160 1.53 -6.91 4.73
C LEU A 160 0.04 -6.96 4.37
N ALA A 161 -0.45 -5.96 3.64
CA ALA A 161 -1.82 -5.94 3.15
C ALA A 161 -2.11 -7.13 2.21
N ASP A 162 -1.17 -7.43 1.30
CA ASP A 162 -1.29 -8.57 0.38
C ASP A 162 -1.23 -9.91 1.11
N CYS A 163 -0.39 -10.07 2.12
CA CYS A 163 -0.38 -11.27 2.97
C CYS A 163 -1.77 -11.55 3.56
N PHE A 164 -2.47 -10.52 4.02
CA PHE A 164 -3.82 -10.66 4.57
C PHE A 164 -4.87 -10.90 3.47
N GLY A 165 -4.96 -10.00 2.48
CA GLY A 165 -6.05 -10.02 1.52
C GLY A 165 -5.98 -11.19 0.54
N LEU A 166 -4.78 -11.54 0.05
CA LEU A 166 -4.61 -12.72 -0.82
C LEU A 166 -4.82 -14.03 -0.05
N ARG A 167 -4.54 -14.05 1.28
CA ARG A 167 -4.89 -15.20 2.12
C ARG A 167 -6.40 -15.36 2.25
N LEU A 168 -7.15 -14.27 2.47
CA LEU A 168 -8.61 -14.34 2.45
C LEU A 168 -9.16 -14.86 1.11
N LEU A 169 -8.62 -14.40 -0.01
CA LEU A 169 -8.98 -14.91 -1.33
C LEU A 169 -8.64 -16.40 -1.50
N ASN A 170 -7.48 -16.83 -1.00
CA ASN A 170 -7.08 -18.24 -1.01
C ASN A 170 -8.06 -19.11 -0.21
N ARG A 171 -8.45 -18.67 1.01
CA ARG A 171 -9.43 -19.37 1.86
C ARG A 171 -10.81 -19.49 1.20
N ARG A 172 -11.16 -18.55 0.32
CA ARG A 172 -12.37 -18.59 -0.52
C ARG A 172 -12.20 -19.44 -1.79
N GLY A 173 -11.01 -20.00 -2.05
CA GLY A 173 -10.69 -20.73 -3.29
C GLY A 173 -10.46 -19.84 -4.51
N CYS A 174 -10.41 -18.52 -4.35
CA CYS A 174 -10.29 -17.55 -5.43
C CYS A 174 -8.84 -17.26 -5.84
N PHE A 175 -7.86 -17.58 -4.99
CA PHE A 175 -6.44 -17.35 -5.27
C PHE A 175 -5.61 -18.61 -4.99
N PRO A 176 -5.63 -19.61 -5.89
CA PRO A 176 -4.92 -20.88 -5.69
C PRO A 176 -3.39 -20.76 -5.76
N LYS A 177 -2.85 -19.63 -6.22
CA LYS A 177 -1.40 -19.38 -6.30
C LYS A 177 -0.82 -18.78 -5.01
N TYR A 178 -1.55 -18.81 -3.90
CA TYR A 178 -1.11 -18.19 -2.65
C TYR A 178 0.24 -18.73 -2.14
N ASP A 179 0.41 -20.06 -2.16
CA ASP A 179 1.67 -20.68 -1.72
C ASP A 179 2.86 -20.25 -2.60
N LEU A 180 2.62 -20.07 -3.90
CA LEU A 180 3.62 -19.54 -4.82
C LEU A 180 3.95 -18.07 -4.50
N PHE A 181 2.94 -17.25 -4.18
CA PHE A 181 3.16 -15.87 -3.73
C PHE A 181 4.05 -15.83 -2.50
N ILE A 182 3.75 -16.60 -1.47
CA ILE A 182 4.56 -16.67 -0.25
C ILE A 182 6.00 -17.15 -0.54
N GLU A 183 6.15 -18.14 -1.43
CA GLU A 183 7.48 -18.61 -1.81
C GLU A 183 8.30 -17.54 -2.54
N GLN A 184 7.70 -16.85 -3.50
CA GLN A 184 8.37 -15.81 -4.28
C GLN A 184 8.70 -14.55 -3.47
N THR A 185 7.94 -14.26 -2.42
CA THR A 185 8.17 -13.06 -1.59
C THR A 185 9.18 -13.25 -0.47
N LYS A 186 9.72 -14.44 -0.25
CA LYS A 186 10.76 -14.70 0.75
C LYS A 186 12.00 -13.83 0.58
N ASP A 187 12.43 -13.64 -0.66
CA ASP A 187 13.62 -12.88 -1.03
C ASP A 187 13.31 -11.53 -1.69
N ILE A 188 12.04 -11.10 -1.64
CA ILE A 188 11.55 -9.91 -2.36
C ILE A 188 12.36 -8.65 -2.02
N TRP A 189 12.81 -8.51 -0.76
CA TRP A 189 13.58 -7.35 -0.31
C TRP A 189 14.95 -7.27 -0.96
N LYS A 190 15.56 -8.41 -1.24
CA LYS A 190 16.81 -8.48 -1.98
C LYS A 190 16.59 -8.08 -3.44
N ASP A 191 15.53 -8.59 -4.06
CA ASP A 191 15.18 -8.25 -5.43
C ASP A 191 14.84 -6.76 -5.57
N MET A 192 14.12 -6.19 -4.61
CA MET A 192 13.81 -4.76 -4.53
C MET A 192 15.08 -3.91 -4.39
N LEU A 193 16.03 -4.32 -3.54
CA LEU A 193 17.32 -3.64 -3.41
C LEU A 193 18.12 -3.69 -4.71
N ASP A 194 18.14 -4.82 -5.40
CA ASP A 194 18.82 -4.97 -6.68
C ASP A 194 18.18 -4.09 -7.77
N ILE A 195 16.85 -3.97 -7.78
CA ILE A 195 16.12 -3.06 -8.66
C ILE A 195 16.47 -1.61 -8.36
N ARG A 196 16.48 -1.20 -7.08
CA ARG A 196 16.90 0.15 -6.65
C ARG A 196 18.29 0.50 -7.18
N LYS A 197 19.27 -0.38 -6.96
CA LYS A 197 20.65 -0.19 -7.46
C LYS A 197 20.72 -0.04 -8.96
N LYS A 198 19.99 -0.86 -9.69
CA LYS A 198 19.96 -0.78 -11.17
C LYS A 198 19.31 0.49 -11.67
N PHE A 199 18.31 0.99 -10.97
CA PHE A 199 17.54 2.18 -11.38
C PHE A 199 18.17 3.49 -10.92
N GLU A 200 19.03 3.50 -9.90
CA GLU A 200 19.61 4.69 -9.28
C GLU A 200 20.22 5.67 -10.31
N PRO A 201 21.06 5.25 -11.26
CA PRO A 201 21.60 6.19 -12.26
C PRO A 201 20.53 6.82 -13.15
N THR A 202 19.46 6.08 -13.43
CA THR A 202 18.32 6.58 -14.23
C THR A 202 17.51 7.58 -13.41
N ALA A 203 17.24 7.27 -12.14
CA ALA A 203 16.54 8.17 -11.23
C ALA A 203 17.30 9.49 -11.07
N GLU A 204 18.61 9.45 -10.86
CA GLU A 204 19.47 10.64 -10.76
C GLU A 204 19.41 11.48 -12.03
N ALA A 205 19.52 10.85 -13.20
CA ALA A 205 19.47 11.55 -14.50
C ALA A 205 18.10 12.23 -14.72
N LEU A 206 17.01 11.54 -14.39
CA LEU A 206 15.65 12.10 -14.48
C LEU A 206 15.44 13.25 -13.50
N ALA A 207 15.89 13.09 -12.25
CA ALA A 207 15.80 14.13 -11.24
C ALA A 207 16.55 15.40 -11.66
N LYS A 208 17.79 15.28 -12.18
CA LYS A 208 18.56 16.41 -12.69
C LYS A 208 17.88 17.06 -13.90
N LYS A 209 17.40 16.25 -14.84
CA LYS A 209 16.76 16.75 -16.07
C LYS A 209 15.50 17.57 -15.79
N TYR A 210 14.68 17.13 -14.83
CA TYR A 210 13.36 17.69 -14.58
C TYR A 210 13.25 18.48 -13.27
N ALA A 211 14.39 18.75 -12.62
CA ALA A 211 14.42 19.51 -11.35
C ALA A 211 13.69 20.84 -11.38
N LEU A 212 13.72 21.54 -12.53
CA LEU A 212 13.12 22.86 -12.74
C LEU A 212 11.82 22.83 -13.56
N ALA A 213 11.28 21.66 -13.86
CA ALA A 213 9.99 21.55 -14.54
C ALA A 213 8.89 22.26 -13.73
N PRO A 214 7.94 22.97 -14.37
CA PRO A 214 6.89 23.71 -13.66
C PRO A 214 5.99 22.78 -12.86
N TYR A 215 5.75 21.58 -13.38
CA TYR A 215 5.09 20.45 -12.72
C TYR A 215 5.41 19.16 -13.49
N THR A 216 5.08 18.01 -12.90
CA THR A 216 5.24 16.70 -13.53
C THR A 216 3.91 15.97 -13.54
N MET A 217 3.53 15.38 -14.66
CA MET A 217 2.35 14.52 -14.75
C MET A 217 2.71 13.07 -14.50
N PHE A 218 1.87 12.39 -13.71
CA PHE A 218 1.96 10.95 -13.45
C PHE A 218 0.67 10.27 -13.88
N ILE A 219 0.80 9.26 -14.72
CA ILE A 219 -0.32 8.50 -15.26
C ILE A 219 -0.21 7.06 -14.80
N GLY A 220 -1.24 6.55 -14.14
CA GLY A 220 -1.29 5.16 -13.71
C GLY A 220 -2.69 4.59 -13.76
N SER A 221 -2.81 3.28 -13.55
CA SER A 221 -4.10 2.59 -13.48
C SER A 221 -3.97 1.20 -12.86
N GLY A 222 -5.12 0.59 -12.55
CA GLY A 222 -5.15 -0.76 -11.99
C GLY A 222 -4.38 -0.86 -10.69
N ALA A 223 -3.55 -1.88 -10.53
CA ALA A 223 -2.74 -2.10 -9.33
C ALA A 223 -1.76 -0.96 -9.02
N LEU A 224 -1.37 -0.15 -10.02
CA LEU A 224 -0.44 0.98 -9.84
C LEU A 224 -1.16 2.32 -9.62
N TRP A 225 -2.49 2.33 -9.56
CA TRP A 225 -3.20 3.61 -9.40
C TRP A 225 -2.93 4.24 -8.03
N GLY A 226 -3.00 3.46 -6.96
CA GLY A 226 -2.68 3.94 -5.61
C GLY A 226 -1.24 4.46 -5.50
N GLU A 227 -0.26 3.72 -6.03
CA GLU A 227 1.13 4.16 -6.06
C GLU A 227 1.33 5.44 -6.88
N THR A 228 0.56 5.62 -7.95
CA THR A 228 0.61 6.86 -8.76
C THR A 228 0.23 8.08 -7.91
N ILE A 229 -0.80 7.97 -7.09
CA ILE A 229 -1.22 9.02 -6.17
C ILE A 229 -0.18 9.20 -5.07
N LEU A 230 0.18 8.12 -4.38
CA LEU A 230 1.13 8.12 -3.26
C LEU A 230 2.46 8.76 -3.65
N PHE A 231 3.06 8.32 -4.76
CA PHE A 231 4.33 8.88 -5.24
C PHE A 231 4.20 10.38 -5.55
N SER A 232 3.12 10.78 -6.20
CA SER A 232 2.88 12.18 -6.54
C SER A 232 2.66 13.04 -5.28
N MET A 233 1.70 12.65 -4.44
CA MET A 233 1.27 13.43 -3.30
C MET A 233 2.25 13.34 -2.12
N CYS A 234 2.55 12.13 -1.66
CA CYS A 234 3.34 11.95 -0.45
C CYS A 234 4.84 12.11 -0.70
N ILE A 235 5.36 11.60 -1.82
CA ILE A 235 6.82 11.65 -2.07
C ILE A 235 7.22 12.96 -2.73
N LEU A 236 6.52 13.41 -3.76
CA LEU A 236 6.95 14.60 -4.48
C LEU A 236 6.37 15.90 -3.91
N GLU A 237 5.08 15.97 -3.63
CA GLU A 237 4.49 17.21 -3.12
C GLU A 237 4.84 17.43 -1.64
N GLU A 238 4.58 16.45 -0.77
CA GLU A 238 4.79 16.57 0.67
C GLU A 238 6.27 16.64 1.05
N MET A 239 7.08 15.67 0.58
CA MET A 239 8.50 15.57 0.98
C MET A 239 9.41 16.48 0.17
N GLN A 240 9.13 16.72 -1.13
CA GLN A 240 10.01 17.44 -2.05
C GLN A 240 9.47 18.82 -2.46
N TRP A 241 8.24 19.15 -2.10
CA TRP A 241 7.54 20.40 -2.47
C TRP A 241 7.50 20.62 -3.99
N LYS A 242 7.46 19.52 -4.77
CA LYS A 242 7.31 19.56 -6.22
C LYS A 242 5.84 19.53 -6.58
N ARG A 243 5.46 20.36 -7.55
CA ARG A 243 4.09 20.34 -8.07
C ARG A 243 3.91 19.14 -8.97
N THR A 244 2.84 18.41 -8.77
CA THR A 244 2.48 17.26 -9.59
C THR A 244 1.04 17.32 -10.08
N ARG A 245 0.76 16.50 -11.07
CA ARG A 245 -0.58 16.17 -11.53
C ARG A 245 -0.66 14.66 -11.74
N TYR A 246 -1.30 13.96 -10.85
CA TYR A 246 -1.64 12.55 -11.09
C TYR A 246 -3.00 12.42 -11.78
N ILE A 247 -3.14 11.43 -12.64
CA ILE A 247 -4.36 11.14 -13.39
C ILE A 247 -4.46 9.66 -13.73
N SER A 248 -5.67 9.12 -13.65
CA SER A 248 -5.94 7.77 -14.15
C SER A 248 -5.72 7.72 -15.66
N SER A 249 -5.12 6.64 -16.16
CA SER A 249 -4.98 6.43 -17.59
C SER A 249 -6.34 6.38 -18.34
N ALA A 250 -7.42 6.03 -17.64
CA ALA A 250 -8.76 6.03 -18.18
C ALA A 250 -9.30 7.45 -18.46
N ASP A 251 -8.88 8.43 -17.64
CA ASP A 251 -9.37 9.81 -17.75
C ASP A 251 -8.39 10.75 -18.45
N PHE A 252 -7.14 10.33 -18.68
CA PHE A 252 -6.09 11.19 -19.23
C PHE A 252 -6.52 11.88 -20.54
N PHE A 253 -7.11 11.14 -21.48
CA PHE A 253 -7.58 11.66 -22.77
C PHE A 253 -8.90 12.43 -22.69
N HIS A 254 -9.54 12.51 -21.52
CA HIS A 254 -10.81 13.18 -21.31
C HIS A 254 -10.68 14.56 -20.64
N GLY A 255 -9.50 15.17 -20.72
CA GLY A 255 -9.26 16.52 -20.20
C GLY A 255 -7.81 16.84 -19.91
N THR A 256 -7.10 15.98 -19.17
CA THR A 256 -5.73 16.26 -18.72
C THR A 256 -4.73 16.31 -19.87
N LEU A 257 -4.98 15.65 -20.98
CA LEU A 257 -4.16 15.73 -22.20
C LEU A 257 -3.91 17.19 -22.65
N GLU A 258 -4.87 18.09 -22.44
CA GLU A 258 -4.78 19.51 -22.80
C GLU A 258 -3.68 20.26 -22.00
N LEU A 259 -3.21 19.68 -20.92
CA LEU A 259 -2.10 20.24 -20.11
C LEU A 259 -0.73 19.74 -20.55
N VAL A 260 -0.64 18.90 -21.58
CA VAL A 260 0.62 18.42 -22.12
C VAL A 260 1.24 19.51 -23.00
N GLU A 261 2.36 20.04 -22.56
CA GLU A 261 3.08 21.11 -23.23
C GLU A 261 4.58 20.89 -23.18
N GLU A 262 5.34 21.65 -23.97
CA GLU A 262 6.79 21.56 -23.98
C GLU A 262 7.39 21.91 -22.60
N GLY A 263 8.31 21.07 -22.12
CA GLY A 263 8.96 21.26 -20.81
C GLY A 263 8.24 20.62 -19.64
N VAL A 264 7.03 20.07 -19.83
CA VAL A 264 6.31 19.30 -18.83
C VAL A 264 6.57 17.80 -19.00
N PRO A 265 7.25 17.15 -18.05
CA PRO A 265 7.44 15.71 -18.11
C PRO A 265 6.13 14.96 -17.83
N VAL A 266 5.90 13.93 -18.64
CA VAL A 266 4.79 12.99 -18.47
C VAL A 266 5.38 11.62 -18.18
N VAL A 267 5.09 11.08 -17.01
CA VAL A 267 5.56 9.77 -16.54
C VAL A 267 4.39 8.79 -16.52
N LEU A 268 4.53 7.70 -17.25
CA LEU A 268 3.56 6.61 -17.26
C LEU A 268 4.06 5.45 -16.42
N PHE A 269 3.33 5.11 -15.36
CA PHE A 269 3.53 3.88 -14.61
C PHE A 269 2.83 2.73 -15.35
N LYS A 270 3.65 1.90 -15.99
CA LYS A 270 3.16 0.77 -16.76
C LYS A 270 3.06 -0.47 -15.87
N GLY A 271 1.83 -0.92 -15.62
CA GLY A 271 1.58 -2.20 -14.97
C GLY A 271 1.91 -3.39 -15.88
N GLU A 272 2.08 -4.57 -15.26
CA GLU A 272 2.40 -5.82 -15.95
C GLU A 272 1.22 -6.82 -15.89
N ASP A 273 -0.01 -6.33 -15.90
CA ASP A 273 -1.21 -7.16 -15.81
C ASP A 273 -1.75 -7.64 -17.17
N GLU A 274 -0.89 -7.74 -18.18
CA GLU A 274 -1.11 -8.20 -19.57
C GLU A 274 -2.08 -7.36 -20.42
N LYS A 275 -2.92 -6.54 -19.80
CA LYS A 275 -3.99 -5.79 -20.50
C LYS A 275 -3.80 -4.28 -20.46
N ARG A 276 -2.74 -3.80 -19.83
CA ARG A 276 -2.53 -2.37 -19.59
C ARG A 276 -1.09 -1.93 -19.83
#